data_b3980af84dd16d59655360f37a165f70
#
_entry.id   b3980af84dd16d59655360f37a165f70
#
_cell.length_a   1.000
_cell.length_b   1.000
_cell.length_c   1.000
_cell.angle_alpha   90.00
_cell.angle_beta   90.00
_cell.angle_gamma   90.00
#
_symmetry.space_group_name_H-M   'P 1'
#
loop_
_entity.id
_entity.type
_entity.pdbx_description
1 polymer ?
#
loop_
_entity_poly.entity_id
_entity_poly.type
_entity_poly.pdbx_seq_one_letter_code
_entity_poly.pdbx_strand_id
1 'polypeptide(L)'
;TLPMCSQYISDYKQVTGDPIPLYTYITDLDAHNEWLAPGTNCYFVAAESTRQQLLRLGVPGDCVVVSGIPVRTAFQRRRHKTLRKQREVLIMGGGLGLIPHAKSLFDALQAEPEVHVTVITGKNETMRRELSEEYPDFTVLGFTDQVADHMRRADLLLTKAGGMTAFEA
;
A
#
# COMPACT_ATOMS: atom_id res chain seq x y z
N THR A 1 -1.85 11.92 3.44
CA THR A 1 -2.13 10.81 2.52
C THR A 1 -2.60 11.24 1.14
N LEU A 2 -3.06 12.46 0.98
CA LEU A 2 -3.34 13.10 -0.31
C LEU A 2 -2.68 14.47 -0.32
N PRO A 3 -2.01 14.87 -1.39
CA PRO A 3 -1.33 16.18 -1.51
C PRO A 3 -2.25 17.35 -1.21
N MET A 4 -3.51 17.28 -1.66
CA MET A 4 -4.52 18.32 -1.47
C MET A 4 -4.71 18.75 -0.01
N CYS A 5 -4.61 17.83 0.96
CA CYS A 5 -4.80 18.17 2.37
C CYS A 5 -3.72 19.16 2.86
N SER A 6 -2.48 18.93 2.46
CA SER A 6 -1.36 19.85 2.80
C SER A 6 -1.52 21.21 2.12
N GLN A 7 -1.99 21.21 0.86
CA GLN A 7 -2.25 22.42 0.09
C GLN A 7 -3.32 23.30 0.78
N TYR A 8 -4.46 22.71 1.16
CA TYR A 8 -5.52 23.45 1.84
C TYR A 8 -5.08 24.07 3.18
N ILE A 9 -4.29 23.34 3.96
CA ILE A 9 -3.74 23.92 5.22
C ILE A 9 -2.72 25.00 4.93
N SER A 10 -1.89 24.82 3.90
CA SER A 10 -0.95 25.84 3.44
C SER A 10 -1.66 27.13 3.03
N ASP A 11 -2.70 27.02 2.19
CA ASP A 11 -3.51 28.16 1.74
C ASP A 11 -4.20 28.86 2.91
N TYR A 12 -4.79 28.10 3.84
CA TYR A 12 -5.36 28.65 5.07
C TYR A 12 -4.35 29.46 5.85
N LYS A 13 -3.14 28.92 6.09
CA LYS A 13 -2.06 29.63 6.80
C LYS A 13 -1.67 30.93 6.11
N GLN A 14 -1.58 30.90 4.78
CA GLN A 14 -1.22 32.11 3.99
C GLN A 14 -2.29 33.20 4.08
N VAL A 15 -3.57 32.82 4.05
CA VAL A 15 -4.68 33.79 4.09
C VAL A 15 -4.90 34.35 5.49
N THR A 16 -4.77 33.53 6.52
CA THR A 16 -5.12 33.93 7.91
C THR A 16 -3.92 34.42 8.72
N GLY A 17 -2.68 34.06 8.30
CA GLY A 17 -1.48 34.27 9.13
C GLY A 17 -1.41 33.35 10.35
N ASP A 18 -2.23 32.31 10.41
CA ASP A 18 -2.28 31.37 11.54
C ASP A 18 -0.94 30.60 11.65
N PRO A 19 -0.26 30.61 12.82
CA PRO A 19 1.02 29.95 13.03
C PRO A 19 0.94 28.43 13.18
N ILE A 20 -0.23 27.82 12.95
CA ILE A 20 -0.42 26.37 13.09
C ILE A 20 0.69 25.59 12.36
N PRO A 21 1.38 24.63 13.01
CA PRO A 21 2.41 23.86 12.35
C PRO A 21 1.80 22.88 11.36
N LEU A 22 2.40 22.79 10.15
CA LEU A 22 2.03 21.85 9.12
C LEU A 22 3.10 20.75 8.99
N TYR A 23 2.70 19.52 9.25
CA TYR A 23 3.50 18.32 9.07
C TYR A 23 2.90 17.46 7.97
N THR A 24 3.67 17.17 6.92
CA THR A 24 3.20 16.39 5.78
C THR A 24 3.84 15.02 5.77
N TYR A 25 3.02 13.97 5.79
CA TYR A 25 3.46 12.59 5.64
C TYR A 25 3.23 12.13 4.21
N ILE A 26 4.32 11.93 3.45
CA ILE A 26 4.27 11.44 2.07
C ILE A 26 4.28 9.90 2.11
N THR A 27 3.18 9.29 1.69
CA THR A 27 3.01 7.83 1.66
C THR A 27 3.34 7.24 0.29
N ASP A 28 3.61 8.08 -0.71
CA ASP A 28 4.08 7.66 -2.01
C ASP A 28 5.59 7.40 -1.99
N LEU A 29 6.03 6.44 -2.79
CA LEU A 29 7.47 6.17 -2.95
C LEU A 29 8.16 7.24 -3.78
N ASP A 30 7.40 7.91 -4.67
CA ASP A 30 7.85 9.04 -5.47
C ASP A 30 7.18 10.33 -5.00
N ALA A 31 8.00 11.35 -4.71
CA ALA A 31 7.53 12.69 -4.41
C ALA A 31 7.45 13.52 -5.70
N HIS A 32 6.31 14.16 -5.90
CA HIS A 32 6.07 15.07 -7.03
C HIS A 32 5.64 16.46 -6.54
N ASN A 33 5.58 17.43 -7.44
CA ASN A 33 5.34 18.84 -7.09
C ASN A 33 4.06 19.08 -6.28
N GLU A 34 3.03 18.26 -6.45
CA GLU A 34 1.77 18.40 -5.70
C GLU A 34 1.93 18.18 -4.19
N TRP A 35 3.00 17.48 -3.76
CA TRP A 35 3.30 17.35 -2.33
C TRP A 35 3.90 18.60 -1.70
N LEU A 36 4.37 19.55 -2.53
CA LEU A 36 5.00 20.78 -2.04
C LEU A 36 3.94 21.78 -1.59
N ALA A 37 3.80 21.96 -0.30
CA ALA A 37 2.89 22.93 0.30
C ALA A 37 3.71 24.02 1.04
N PRO A 38 3.68 25.29 0.61
CA PRO A 38 4.39 26.37 1.27
C PRO A 38 4.08 26.47 2.77
N GLY A 39 5.09 26.74 3.59
CA GLY A 39 4.92 26.80 5.04
C GLY A 39 4.79 25.44 5.73
N THR A 40 5.10 24.33 5.04
CA THR A 40 5.28 23.02 5.68
C THR A 40 6.52 23.04 6.57
N ASN A 41 6.33 22.68 7.84
CA ASN A 41 7.40 22.66 8.83
C ASN A 41 8.28 21.42 8.70
N CYS A 42 7.69 20.28 8.33
CA CYS A 42 8.44 19.04 8.13
C CYS A 42 7.69 18.08 7.21
N TYR A 43 8.46 17.43 6.34
CA TYR A 43 8.02 16.31 5.51
C TYR A 43 8.58 15.01 6.09
N PHE A 44 7.71 14.04 6.33
CA PHE A 44 8.09 12.67 6.65
C PHE A 44 7.97 11.82 5.40
N VAL A 45 9.02 11.08 5.06
CA VAL A 45 9.09 10.31 3.80
C VAL A 45 9.42 8.85 4.03
N ALA A 46 9.05 8.03 3.05
CA ALA A 46 9.22 6.58 3.09
C ALA A 46 10.68 6.14 3.09
N ALA A 47 11.51 6.75 2.24
CA ALA A 47 12.87 6.31 1.96
C ALA A 47 13.80 7.48 1.61
N GLU A 48 15.10 7.22 1.62
CA GLU A 48 16.12 8.21 1.23
C GLU A 48 15.95 8.67 -0.23
N SER A 49 15.52 7.78 -1.13
CA SER A 49 15.21 8.14 -2.52
C SER A 49 14.14 9.23 -2.62
N THR A 50 13.07 9.12 -1.82
CA THR A 50 12.00 10.13 -1.74
C THR A 50 12.52 11.44 -1.13
N ARG A 51 13.39 11.36 -0.11
CA ARG A 51 14.07 12.54 0.43
C ARG A 51 14.87 13.27 -0.65
N GLN A 52 15.68 12.55 -1.41
CA GLN A 52 16.49 13.13 -2.48
C GLN A 52 15.64 13.79 -3.57
N GLN A 53 14.45 13.28 -3.85
CA GLN A 53 13.51 13.92 -4.77
C GLN A 53 13.05 15.27 -4.24
N LEU A 54 12.63 15.35 -2.96
CA LEU A 54 12.22 16.62 -2.34
C LEU A 54 13.36 17.65 -2.32
N LEU A 55 14.58 17.23 -2.04
CA LEU A 55 15.76 18.13 -2.10
C LEU A 55 15.96 18.69 -3.51
N ARG A 56 15.82 17.88 -4.55
CA ARG A 56 15.89 18.33 -5.96
C ARG A 56 14.74 19.29 -6.33
N LEU A 57 13.60 19.17 -5.66
CA LEU A 57 12.46 20.09 -5.79
C LEU A 57 12.60 21.36 -4.94
N GLY A 58 13.74 21.54 -4.25
CA GLY A 58 14.05 22.75 -3.50
C GLY A 58 13.62 22.75 -2.03
N VAL A 59 13.15 21.62 -1.48
CA VAL A 59 12.83 21.53 -0.05
C VAL A 59 14.12 21.49 0.76
N PRO A 60 14.27 22.34 1.81
CA PRO A 60 15.44 22.33 2.69
C PRO A 60 15.62 20.96 3.37
N GLY A 61 16.87 20.50 3.49
CA GLY A 61 17.17 19.17 3.99
C GLY A 61 16.84 18.93 5.46
N ASP A 62 16.82 19.98 6.26
CA ASP A 62 16.40 19.99 7.67
C ASP A 62 14.88 19.88 7.85
N CYS A 63 14.13 20.17 6.78
CA CYS A 63 12.68 20.00 6.74
C CYS A 63 12.24 18.59 6.25
N VAL A 64 13.16 17.65 6.02
CA VAL A 64 12.82 16.31 5.51
C VAL A 64 13.38 15.21 6.39
N VAL A 65 12.51 14.38 6.94
CA VAL A 65 12.85 13.24 7.80
C VAL A 65 12.48 11.93 7.13
N VAL A 66 13.45 11.04 7.00
CA VAL A 66 13.19 9.65 6.55
C VAL A 66 12.73 8.84 7.74
N SER A 67 11.44 8.50 7.79
CA SER A 67 10.80 7.80 8.91
C SER A 67 10.22 6.44 8.54
N GLY A 68 10.26 6.07 7.28
CA GLY A 68 9.45 4.97 6.76
C GLY A 68 7.99 5.39 6.59
N ILE A 69 7.10 4.46 6.27
CA ILE A 69 5.65 4.66 6.26
C ILE A 69 5.05 4.06 7.53
N PRO A 70 4.16 4.75 8.26
CA PRO A 70 3.51 4.19 9.43
C PRO A 70 2.58 3.05 9.01
N VAL A 71 2.85 1.86 9.52
CA VAL A 71 2.02 0.68 9.30
C VAL A 71 1.24 0.32 10.56
N ARG A 72 0.07 -0.28 10.39
CA ARG A 72 -0.74 -0.75 11.53
C ARG A 72 0.03 -1.81 12.32
N THR A 73 -0.12 -1.81 13.64
CA THR A 73 0.58 -2.74 14.54
C THR A 73 0.34 -4.22 14.21
N ALA A 74 -0.80 -4.55 13.58
CA ALA A 74 -1.10 -5.90 13.12
C ALA A 74 -0.09 -6.45 12.12
N PHE A 75 0.55 -5.58 11.31
CA PHE A 75 1.56 -5.96 10.32
C PHE A 75 2.99 -6.04 10.91
N GLN A 76 3.23 -5.52 12.10
CA GLN A 76 4.54 -5.56 12.75
C GLN A 76 4.88 -6.94 13.34
N ARG A 77 3.92 -7.86 13.39
CA ARG A 77 4.15 -9.20 13.91
C ARG A 77 4.96 -10.03 12.90
N ARG A 78 6.10 -10.54 13.34
CA ARG A 78 6.97 -11.38 12.51
C ARG A 78 6.27 -12.67 12.11
N ARG A 79 6.54 -13.12 10.89
CA ARG A 79 6.14 -14.43 10.40
C ARG A 79 6.93 -15.53 11.13
N HIS A 80 6.24 -16.50 11.71
CA HIS A 80 6.85 -17.78 12.06
C HIS A 80 6.86 -18.67 10.80
N LYS A 81 8.04 -19.03 10.30
CA LYS A 81 8.17 -20.00 9.19
C LYS A 81 7.63 -21.35 9.66
N THR A 82 6.48 -21.73 9.15
CA THR A 82 5.94 -23.08 9.29
C THR A 82 6.23 -23.82 7.99
N LEU A 83 6.83 -25.01 8.07
CA LEU A 83 6.98 -25.88 6.92
C LEU A 83 5.59 -26.31 6.47
N ARG A 84 5.18 -25.93 5.26
CA ARG A 84 3.90 -26.28 4.64
C ARG A 84 4.16 -27.10 3.40
N LYS A 85 3.19 -27.97 3.06
CA LYS A 85 3.24 -28.75 1.82
C LYS A 85 3.04 -27.87 0.59
N GLN A 86 2.20 -26.85 0.71
CA GLN A 86 1.89 -25.91 -0.38
C GLN A 86 2.43 -24.51 -0.06
N ARG A 87 2.85 -23.81 -1.11
CA ARG A 87 3.22 -22.39 -1.08
C ARG A 87 1.96 -21.54 -1.09
N GLU A 88 1.90 -20.54 -0.25
CA GLU A 88 0.77 -19.63 -0.15
C GLU A 88 1.01 -18.40 -1.02
N VAL A 89 0.21 -18.20 -2.05
CA VAL A 89 0.22 -17.00 -2.90
C VAL A 89 -0.97 -16.13 -2.54
N LEU A 90 -0.72 -14.92 -2.08
CA LEU A 90 -1.75 -13.92 -1.81
C LEU A 90 -1.83 -12.92 -2.95
N ILE A 91 -3.02 -12.73 -3.51
CA ILE A 91 -3.28 -11.75 -4.58
C ILE A 91 -4.28 -10.72 -4.05
N MET A 92 -3.94 -9.42 -4.13
CA MET A 92 -4.83 -8.38 -3.66
C MET A 92 -4.65 -7.05 -4.41
N GLY A 93 -5.77 -6.40 -4.74
CA GLY A 93 -5.83 -5.12 -5.47
C GLY A 93 -6.12 -3.90 -4.61
N GLY A 94 -5.98 -4.04 -3.28
CA GLY A 94 -6.39 -3.02 -2.33
C GLY A 94 -7.90 -2.98 -2.11
N GLY A 95 -8.40 -1.98 -1.37
CA GLY A 95 -9.81 -1.93 -0.93
C GLY A 95 -10.85 -1.87 -2.05
N LEU A 96 -10.47 -1.42 -3.25
CA LEU A 96 -11.34 -1.39 -4.44
C LEU A 96 -11.25 -2.67 -5.29
N GLY A 97 -10.38 -3.62 -4.91
CA GLY A 97 -10.21 -4.88 -5.63
C GLY A 97 -9.74 -4.72 -7.08
N LEU A 98 -8.90 -3.73 -7.34
CA LEU A 98 -8.35 -3.48 -8.68
C LEU A 98 -7.21 -4.47 -8.95
N ILE A 99 -7.58 -5.69 -9.27
CA ILE A 99 -6.65 -6.73 -9.72
C ILE A 99 -6.71 -6.74 -11.24
N PRO A 100 -5.57 -6.57 -11.94
CA PRO A 100 -5.56 -6.71 -13.39
C PRO A 100 -6.09 -8.08 -13.79
N HIS A 101 -6.97 -8.14 -14.78
CA HIS A 101 -7.43 -9.39 -15.36
C HIS A 101 -6.25 -10.10 -16.05
N ALA A 102 -5.55 -10.88 -15.28
CA ALA A 102 -4.47 -11.72 -15.76
C ALA A 102 -4.97 -13.19 -15.77
N LYS A 103 -5.94 -13.50 -16.65
CA LYS A 103 -6.44 -14.87 -16.80
C LYS A 103 -5.28 -15.86 -16.94
N SER A 104 -4.29 -15.54 -17.76
CA SER A 104 -3.10 -16.37 -17.93
C SER A 104 -2.31 -16.60 -16.63
N LEU A 105 -2.30 -15.64 -15.73
CA LEU A 105 -1.68 -15.77 -14.40
C LEU A 105 -2.49 -16.73 -13.53
N PHE A 106 -3.81 -16.55 -13.46
CA PHE A 106 -4.68 -17.44 -12.67
C PHE A 106 -4.67 -18.87 -13.19
N ASP A 107 -4.74 -19.06 -14.53
CA ASP A 107 -4.63 -20.36 -15.16
C ASP A 107 -3.29 -21.05 -14.83
N ALA A 108 -2.19 -20.31 -14.88
CA ALA A 108 -0.87 -20.83 -14.52
C ALA A 108 -0.79 -21.23 -13.03
N LEU A 109 -1.33 -20.39 -12.13
CA LEU A 109 -1.34 -20.69 -10.70
C LEU A 109 -2.24 -21.90 -10.36
N GLN A 110 -3.38 -22.05 -11.04
CA GLN A 110 -4.27 -23.21 -10.87
C GLN A 110 -3.61 -24.53 -11.31
N ALA A 111 -2.72 -24.46 -12.30
CA ALA A 111 -1.98 -25.62 -12.79
C ALA A 111 -0.88 -26.11 -11.83
N GLU A 112 -0.54 -25.35 -10.80
CA GLU A 112 0.55 -25.65 -9.86
C GLU A 112 0.03 -26.33 -8.58
N PRO A 113 0.19 -27.67 -8.43
CA PRO A 113 -0.40 -28.42 -7.32
C PRO A 113 0.22 -28.11 -5.95
N GLU A 114 1.42 -27.53 -5.94
CA GLU A 114 2.13 -27.12 -4.71
C GLU A 114 1.81 -25.69 -4.29
N VAL A 115 0.89 -25.01 -4.99
CA VAL A 115 0.49 -23.64 -4.71
C VAL A 115 -0.95 -23.58 -4.23
N HIS A 116 -1.19 -22.91 -3.13
CA HIS A 116 -2.51 -22.48 -2.70
C HIS A 116 -2.67 -20.98 -2.93
N VAL A 117 -3.74 -20.57 -3.59
CA VAL A 117 -3.99 -19.18 -3.96
C VAL A 117 -5.11 -18.60 -3.12
N THR A 118 -4.81 -17.50 -2.45
CA THR A 118 -5.81 -16.65 -1.78
C THR A 118 -5.94 -15.33 -2.55
N VAL A 119 -7.15 -14.97 -2.96
CA VAL A 119 -7.44 -13.70 -3.64
C VAL A 119 -8.34 -12.84 -2.75
N ILE A 120 -7.93 -11.59 -2.47
CA ILE A 120 -8.74 -10.62 -1.74
C ILE A 120 -9.22 -9.55 -2.73
N THR A 121 -10.51 -9.59 -3.06
CA THR A 121 -11.15 -8.69 -4.02
C THR A 121 -11.66 -7.39 -3.41
N GLY A 122 -11.56 -7.24 -2.08
CA GLY A 122 -12.03 -6.06 -1.38
C GLY A 122 -13.53 -5.85 -1.56
N LYS A 123 -13.94 -4.67 -2.04
CA LYS A 123 -15.35 -4.34 -2.29
C LYS A 123 -15.87 -4.79 -3.66
N ASN A 124 -15.04 -5.44 -4.47
CA ASN A 124 -15.42 -5.91 -5.80
C ASN A 124 -16.12 -7.27 -5.73
N GLU A 125 -17.40 -7.24 -5.42
CA GLU A 125 -18.21 -8.45 -5.25
C GLU A 125 -18.45 -9.19 -6.58
N THR A 126 -18.50 -8.48 -7.70
CA THR A 126 -18.60 -9.09 -9.04
C THR A 126 -17.39 -9.97 -9.31
N MET A 127 -16.18 -9.42 -9.13
CA MET A 127 -14.93 -10.16 -9.31
C MET A 127 -14.83 -11.35 -8.34
N ARG A 128 -15.27 -11.18 -7.09
CA ARG A 128 -15.29 -12.27 -6.10
C ARG A 128 -16.08 -13.46 -6.60
N ARG A 129 -17.28 -13.21 -7.13
CA ARG A 129 -18.16 -14.26 -7.65
C ARG A 129 -17.55 -14.93 -8.88
N GLU A 130 -17.12 -14.13 -9.87
CA GLU A 130 -16.52 -14.62 -11.11
C GLU A 130 -15.30 -15.51 -10.84
N LEU A 131 -14.38 -15.07 -9.99
CA LEU A 131 -13.20 -15.85 -9.64
C LEU A 131 -13.54 -17.12 -8.84
N SER A 132 -14.55 -17.08 -7.96
CA SER A 132 -14.97 -18.27 -7.21
C SER A 132 -15.62 -19.34 -8.12
N GLU A 133 -16.28 -18.91 -9.19
CA GLU A 133 -16.89 -19.82 -10.18
C GLU A 133 -15.82 -20.39 -11.14
N GLU A 134 -14.89 -19.56 -11.61
CA GLU A 134 -13.89 -19.96 -12.60
C GLU A 134 -12.72 -20.74 -11.97
N TYR A 135 -12.35 -20.44 -10.70
CA TYR A 135 -11.23 -21.05 -9.98
C TYR A 135 -11.68 -21.63 -8.63
N PRO A 136 -12.37 -22.78 -8.61
CA PRO A 136 -12.97 -23.33 -7.39
C PRO A 136 -11.95 -23.75 -6.33
N ASP A 137 -10.69 -24.00 -6.70
CA ASP A 137 -9.60 -24.37 -5.79
C ASP A 137 -8.97 -23.14 -5.12
N PHE A 138 -9.29 -21.92 -5.55
CA PHE A 138 -8.81 -20.69 -4.93
C PHE A 138 -9.66 -20.32 -3.72
N THR A 139 -9.01 -19.76 -2.71
CA THR A 139 -9.72 -19.08 -1.63
C THR A 139 -10.00 -17.64 -2.05
N VAL A 140 -11.24 -17.33 -2.46
CA VAL A 140 -11.61 -15.97 -2.90
C VAL A 140 -12.40 -15.27 -1.81
N LEU A 141 -11.81 -14.19 -1.27
CA LEU A 141 -12.38 -13.39 -0.20
C LEU A 141 -12.80 -12.01 -0.72
N GLY A 142 -13.89 -11.50 -0.20
CA GLY A 142 -14.30 -10.10 -0.37
C GLY A 142 -13.49 -9.16 0.55
N PHE A 143 -14.16 -8.14 1.10
CA PHE A 143 -13.53 -7.28 2.11
C PHE A 143 -13.30 -8.06 3.40
N THR A 144 -12.07 -7.97 3.93
CA THR A 144 -11.68 -8.60 5.19
C THR A 144 -10.81 -7.67 6.03
N ASP A 145 -10.93 -7.74 7.34
CA ASP A 145 -10.05 -7.09 8.31
C ASP A 145 -8.81 -7.93 8.67
N GLN A 146 -8.77 -9.20 8.22
CA GLN A 146 -7.69 -10.14 8.51
C GLN A 146 -6.55 -10.10 7.48
N VAL A 147 -6.40 -8.99 6.73
CA VAL A 147 -5.36 -8.86 5.70
C VAL A 147 -3.96 -9.13 6.25
N ALA A 148 -3.66 -8.65 7.48
CA ALA A 148 -2.36 -8.88 8.11
C ALA A 148 -2.07 -10.38 8.35
N ASP A 149 -3.10 -11.18 8.65
CA ASP A 149 -2.94 -12.62 8.85
C ASP A 149 -2.70 -13.35 7.53
N HIS A 150 -3.39 -12.94 6.46
CA HIS A 150 -3.16 -13.46 5.12
C HIS A 150 -1.77 -13.10 4.60
N MET A 151 -1.33 -11.84 4.75
CA MET A 151 0.04 -11.42 4.39
C MET A 151 1.10 -12.20 5.17
N ARG A 152 0.89 -12.42 6.47
CA ARG A 152 1.82 -13.18 7.31
C ARG A 152 1.94 -14.63 6.89
N ARG A 153 0.88 -15.22 6.34
CA ARG A 153 0.87 -16.60 5.83
C ARG A 153 1.46 -16.73 4.45
N ALA A 154 1.34 -15.71 3.61
CA ALA A 154 1.77 -15.73 2.24
C ALA A 154 3.29 -15.94 2.09
N ASP A 155 3.67 -16.77 1.15
CA ASP A 155 5.05 -16.93 0.68
C ASP A 155 5.37 -15.92 -0.43
N LEU A 156 4.34 -15.52 -1.19
CA LEU A 156 4.40 -14.53 -2.24
C LEU A 156 3.17 -13.62 -2.18
N LEU A 157 3.38 -12.33 -2.28
CA LEU A 157 2.32 -11.33 -2.42
C LEU A 157 2.35 -10.74 -3.83
N LEU A 158 1.23 -10.85 -4.54
CA LEU A 158 0.98 -10.16 -5.80
C LEU A 158 -0.01 -9.03 -5.56
N THR A 159 0.43 -7.80 -5.73
CA THR A 159 -0.40 -6.61 -5.47
C THR A 159 -0.03 -5.46 -6.39
N LYS A 160 -0.90 -4.46 -6.47
CA LYS A 160 -0.54 -3.20 -7.15
C LYS A 160 0.58 -2.48 -6.39
N ALA A 161 1.40 -1.73 -7.10
CA ALA A 161 2.44 -0.89 -6.51
C ALA A 161 1.81 0.27 -5.73
N GLY A 162 1.50 0.05 -4.46
CA GLY A 162 0.96 1.07 -3.55
C GLY A 162 1.84 1.17 -2.31
N GLY A 163 2.23 2.39 -1.92
CA GLY A 163 3.14 2.63 -0.81
C GLY A 163 2.71 1.90 0.46
N MET A 164 1.47 2.08 0.92
CA MET A 164 0.99 1.45 2.15
C MET A 164 1.10 -0.08 2.12
N THR A 165 0.61 -0.72 1.06
CA THR A 165 0.63 -2.19 0.94
C THR A 165 2.05 -2.73 0.89
N ALA A 166 2.97 -2.04 0.20
CA ALA A 166 4.37 -2.45 0.10
C ALA A 166 5.11 -2.39 1.45
N PHE A 167 4.72 -1.48 2.34
CA PHE A 167 5.30 -1.37 3.67
C PHE A 167 4.59 -2.24 4.73
N GLU A 168 3.36 -2.66 4.47
CA GLU A 168 2.62 -3.63 5.30
C GLU A 168 3.07 -5.08 5.04
N ALA A 169 3.64 -5.38 3.86
CA ALA A 169 4.15 -6.69 3.46
C ALA A 169 5.55 -6.98 4.02
#